data_6bf3fd285184e5cf779e58b31a6c65f1
#
_entry.id   6bf3fd285184e5cf779e58b31a6c65f1
#
_cell.length_a   1.000
_cell.length_b   1.000
_cell.length_c   1.000
_cell.angle_alpha   90.00
_cell.angle_beta   90.00
_cell.angle_gamma   90.00
#
_symmetry.space_group_name_H-M   'P 1'
#
loop_
_entity.id
_entity.type
_entity.pdbx_description
1 polymer ?
#
loop_
_entity_poly.entity_id
_entity_poly.type
_entity_poly.pdbx_seq_one_letter_code
_entity_poly.pdbx_strand_id
1 'polypeptide(L)'
;MFAGAIEAYDRAVALHGGAELAPWFILYARGISHERLGHWQESEADLRTALMLNPDQPQVMNYLGYSLVEKQVKLQEALRLIQRAMALRPESGYIVDSLGWVLFRLGHYTKAVPHMERATELMPVDPIVNDHLGDVYWSVGRRLEAEFQWNRALSFEPEEKEATRIRRKLELGLDQVLSEEGAAPLELVKDGG
;
A
#
# COMPACT_ATOMS: atom_id res chain seq x y z
N MET A 1 -7.06 -18.23 -11.64
CA MET A 1 -6.64 -17.17 -12.57
C MET A 1 -5.14 -16.85 -12.41
N PHE A 2 -4.61 -16.49 -11.24
CA PHE A 2 -3.19 -16.12 -11.06
C PHE A 2 -2.18 -17.26 -11.28
N ALA A 3 -2.48 -18.51 -10.90
CA ALA A 3 -1.59 -19.65 -11.13
C ALA A 3 -1.31 -19.86 -12.64
N GLY A 4 -2.34 -19.87 -13.49
CA GLY A 4 -2.14 -19.96 -14.93
C GLY A 4 -1.41 -18.76 -15.56
N ALA A 5 -1.53 -17.56 -14.93
CA ALA A 5 -0.75 -16.40 -15.35
C ALA A 5 0.75 -16.61 -15.05
N ILE A 6 1.09 -17.13 -13.87
CA ILE A 6 2.48 -17.45 -13.50
C ILE A 6 3.11 -18.42 -14.49
N GLU A 7 2.41 -19.52 -14.83
CA GLU A 7 2.90 -20.47 -15.83
C GLU A 7 3.18 -19.83 -17.19
N ALA A 8 2.33 -18.88 -17.62
CA ALA A 8 2.55 -18.14 -18.85
C ALA A 8 3.77 -17.22 -18.77
N TYR A 9 3.94 -16.51 -17.64
CA TYR A 9 5.11 -15.66 -17.42
C TYR A 9 6.40 -16.48 -17.28
N ASP A 10 6.36 -17.64 -16.64
CA ASP A 10 7.52 -18.55 -16.54
C ASP A 10 8.00 -18.98 -17.93
N ARG A 11 7.07 -19.35 -18.82
CA ARG A 11 7.39 -19.66 -20.22
C ARG A 11 8.00 -18.44 -20.93
N ALA A 12 7.44 -17.25 -20.72
CA ALA A 12 7.97 -16.03 -21.31
C ALA A 12 9.39 -15.71 -20.80
N VAL A 13 9.64 -15.82 -19.50
CA VAL A 13 10.97 -15.65 -18.91
C VAL A 13 11.96 -16.67 -19.49
N ALA A 14 11.57 -17.94 -19.60
CA ALA A 14 12.41 -18.98 -20.17
C ALA A 14 12.78 -18.71 -21.64
N LEU A 15 11.84 -18.20 -22.44
CA LEU A 15 12.07 -17.82 -23.85
C LEU A 15 13.08 -16.66 -23.98
N HIS A 16 13.19 -15.79 -22.98
CA HIS A 16 14.18 -14.73 -22.93
C HIS A 16 15.55 -15.17 -22.37
N GLY A 17 15.67 -16.42 -21.92
CA GLY A 17 16.91 -16.95 -21.36
C GLY A 17 17.08 -16.69 -19.86
N GLY A 18 16.02 -16.29 -19.15
CA GLY A 18 16.02 -16.08 -17.71
C GLY A 18 15.48 -14.71 -17.28
N ALA A 19 15.33 -14.53 -15.97
CA ALA A 19 14.72 -13.32 -15.41
C ALA A 19 15.55 -12.05 -15.69
N GLU A 20 16.87 -12.16 -15.69
CA GLU A 20 17.76 -11.01 -15.92
C GLU A 20 17.76 -10.52 -17.37
N LEU A 21 17.24 -11.31 -18.30
CA LEU A 21 17.15 -10.99 -19.73
C LEU A 21 15.70 -10.72 -20.17
N ALA A 22 14.73 -11.03 -19.32
CA ALA A 22 13.33 -10.80 -19.61
C ALA A 22 12.97 -9.32 -19.50
N PRO A 23 12.00 -8.83 -20.29
CA PRO A 23 11.47 -7.47 -20.10
C PRO A 23 10.94 -7.26 -18.68
N TRP A 24 11.28 -6.14 -18.05
CA TRP A 24 10.94 -5.81 -16.66
C TRP A 24 9.44 -5.94 -16.36
N PHE A 25 8.57 -5.62 -17.33
CA PHE A 25 7.12 -5.66 -17.14
C PHE A 25 6.57 -7.09 -17.02
N ILE A 26 7.26 -8.11 -17.59
CA ILE A 26 6.90 -9.53 -17.39
C ILE A 26 7.16 -9.92 -15.94
N LEU A 27 8.29 -9.54 -15.39
CA LEU A 27 8.63 -9.78 -13.98
C LEU A 27 7.70 -9.03 -13.04
N TYR A 28 7.38 -7.77 -13.36
CA TYR A 28 6.41 -7.00 -12.59
C TYR A 28 5.05 -7.70 -12.53
N ALA A 29 4.53 -8.16 -13.68
CA ALA A 29 3.24 -8.85 -13.74
C ALA A 29 3.27 -10.23 -13.05
N ARG A 30 4.40 -10.98 -13.18
CA ARG A 30 4.59 -12.23 -12.46
C ARG A 30 4.68 -12.01 -10.95
N GLY A 31 5.42 -11.00 -10.51
CA GLY A 31 5.54 -10.60 -9.11
C GLY A 31 4.19 -10.26 -8.48
N ILE A 32 3.33 -9.49 -9.18
CA ILE A 32 1.95 -9.26 -8.74
C ILE A 32 1.19 -10.58 -8.60
N SER A 33 1.30 -11.48 -9.58
CA SER A 33 0.60 -12.76 -9.56
C SER A 33 1.06 -13.67 -8.41
N HIS A 34 2.34 -13.65 -8.08
CA HIS A 34 2.90 -14.33 -6.90
C HIS A 34 2.36 -13.73 -5.60
N GLU A 35 2.32 -12.40 -5.49
CA GLU A 35 1.79 -11.71 -4.29
C GLU A 35 0.34 -12.11 -4.04
N ARG A 36 -0.50 -12.10 -5.08
CA ARG A 36 -1.91 -12.49 -5.00
C ARG A 36 -2.16 -13.93 -4.57
N LEU A 37 -1.17 -14.81 -4.72
CA LEU A 37 -1.19 -16.20 -4.23
C LEU A 37 -0.48 -16.37 -2.88
N GLY A 38 0.02 -15.30 -2.29
CA GLY A 38 0.75 -15.34 -1.01
C GLY A 38 2.21 -15.79 -1.15
N HIS A 39 2.75 -15.92 -2.35
CA HIS A 39 4.12 -16.30 -2.64
C HIS A 39 5.04 -15.05 -2.57
N TRP A 40 5.22 -14.54 -1.35
CA TRP A 40 5.89 -13.26 -1.15
C TRP A 40 7.36 -13.25 -1.60
N GLN A 41 8.10 -14.32 -1.33
CA GLN A 41 9.53 -14.37 -1.65
C GLN A 41 9.78 -14.26 -3.15
N GLU A 42 8.98 -14.96 -3.94
CA GLU A 42 9.00 -14.93 -5.40
C GLU A 42 8.56 -13.57 -5.94
N SER A 43 7.53 -13.00 -5.34
CA SER A 43 7.06 -11.66 -5.68
C SER A 43 8.13 -10.60 -5.43
N GLU A 44 8.75 -10.58 -4.23
CA GLU A 44 9.81 -9.63 -3.90
C GLU A 44 11.01 -9.78 -4.85
N ALA A 45 11.42 -11.01 -5.17
CA ALA A 45 12.52 -11.27 -6.10
C ALA A 45 12.24 -10.71 -7.50
N ASP A 46 11.05 -10.96 -8.05
CA ASP A 46 10.64 -10.47 -9.36
C ASP A 46 10.56 -8.95 -9.42
N LEU A 47 9.95 -8.31 -8.42
CA LEU A 47 9.81 -6.86 -8.35
C LEU A 47 11.19 -6.18 -8.23
N ARG A 48 12.12 -6.76 -7.46
CA ARG A 48 13.50 -6.26 -7.35
C ARG A 48 14.26 -6.41 -8.66
N THR A 49 14.12 -7.55 -9.34
CA THR A 49 14.75 -7.77 -10.65
C THR A 49 14.16 -6.80 -11.68
N ALA A 50 12.84 -6.56 -11.67
CA ALA A 50 12.21 -5.57 -12.53
C ALA A 50 12.80 -4.16 -12.33
N LEU A 51 13.07 -3.75 -11.07
CA LEU A 51 13.71 -2.47 -10.75
C LEU A 51 15.20 -2.43 -11.12
N MET A 52 15.91 -3.56 -11.07
CA MET A 52 17.29 -3.62 -11.57
C MET A 52 17.34 -3.41 -13.09
N LEU A 53 16.41 -4.01 -13.81
CA LEU A 53 16.32 -3.90 -15.27
C LEU A 53 15.83 -2.52 -15.73
N ASN A 54 14.94 -1.90 -14.96
CA ASN A 54 14.44 -0.56 -15.24
C ASN A 54 14.19 0.22 -13.92
N PRO A 55 15.19 0.97 -13.44
CA PRO A 55 15.18 1.60 -12.11
C PRO A 55 14.14 2.71 -11.92
N ASP A 56 13.65 3.33 -13.01
CA ASP A 56 12.75 4.49 -12.94
C ASP A 56 11.29 4.14 -13.29
N GLN A 57 10.84 2.98 -12.78
CA GLN A 57 9.45 2.55 -12.92
C GLN A 57 8.64 2.84 -11.64
N PRO A 58 7.88 3.95 -11.60
CA PRO A 58 7.18 4.37 -10.39
C PRO A 58 6.13 3.36 -9.93
N GLN A 59 5.46 2.66 -10.85
CA GLN A 59 4.49 1.62 -10.50
C GLN A 59 5.13 0.40 -9.81
N VAL A 60 6.35 0.01 -10.22
CA VAL A 60 7.08 -1.12 -9.60
C VAL A 60 7.59 -0.71 -8.22
N MET A 61 8.16 0.50 -8.11
CA MET A 61 8.60 1.06 -6.82
C MET A 61 7.44 1.14 -5.84
N ASN A 62 6.30 1.68 -6.29
CA ASN A 62 5.12 1.81 -5.45
C ASN A 62 4.58 0.45 -5.03
N TYR A 63 4.46 -0.50 -5.96
CA TYR A 63 3.93 -1.83 -5.64
C TYR A 63 4.82 -2.56 -4.64
N LEU A 64 6.13 -2.59 -4.86
CA LEU A 64 7.07 -3.18 -3.90
C LEU A 64 7.02 -2.45 -2.55
N GLY A 65 7.06 -1.13 -2.56
CA GLY A 65 6.99 -0.31 -1.34
C GLY A 65 5.71 -0.56 -0.55
N TYR A 66 4.56 -0.51 -1.20
CA TYR A 66 3.27 -0.78 -0.56
C TYR A 66 3.18 -2.20 0.00
N SER A 67 3.63 -3.21 -0.76
CA SER A 67 3.64 -4.61 -0.28
C SER A 67 4.53 -4.80 0.97
N LEU A 68 5.68 -4.09 1.04
CA LEU A 68 6.53 -4.07 2.24
C LEU A 68 5.80 -3.43 3.43
N VAL A 69 5.01 -2.36 3.19
CA VAL A 69 4.21 -1.70 4.23
C VAL A 69 3.13 -2.63 4.77
N GLU A 70 2.37 -3.28 3.90
CA GLU A 70 1.32 -4.24 4.30
C GLU A 70 1.85 -5.41 5.13
N LYS A 71 3.05 -5.87 4.79
CA LYS A 71 3.75 -6.93 5.54
C LYS A 71 4.49 -6.43 6.79
N GLN A 72 4.48 -5.12 7.03
CA GLN A 72 5.18 -4.47 8.15
C GLN A 72 6.68 -4.81 8.22
N VAL A 73 7.32 -4.95 7.06
CA VAL A 73 8.75 -5.23 6.97
C VAL A 73 9.47 -4.14 6.20
N LYS A 74 10.72 -3.87 6.54
CA LYS A 74 11.59 -2.93 5.81
C LYS A 74 10.94 -1.55 5.55
N LEU A 75 10.17 -1.01 6.51
CA LEU A 75 9.37 0.21 6.34
C LEU A 75 10.19 1.42 5.87
N GLN A 76 11.46 1.54 6.28
CA GLN A 76 12.35 2.61 5.82
C GLN A 76 12.75 2.46 4.33
N GLU A 77 12.87 1.23 3.85
CA GLU A 77 13.07 0.95 2.43
C GLU A 77 11.80 1.27 1.64
N ALA A 78 10.64 0.83 2.15
CA ALA A 78 9.34 1.14 1.57
C ALA A 78 9.14 2.66 1.40
N LEU A 79 9.44 3.44 2.44
CA LEU A 79 9.37 4.90 2.39
C LEU A 79 10.25 5.47 1.25
N ARG A 80 11.51 5.03 1.14
CA ARG A 80 12.41 5.50 0.06
C ARG A 80 11.90 5.16 -1.35
N LEU A 81 11.37 3.95 -1.54
CA LEU A 81 10.80 3.52 -2.82
C LEU A 81 9.59 4.36 -3.21
N ILE A 82 8.65 4.56 -2.27
CA ILE A 82 7.43 5.32 -2.49
C ILE A 82 7.74 6.80 -2.73
N GLN A 83 8.70 7.39 -1.98
CA GLN A 83 9.14 8.77 -2.20
C GLN A 83 9.74 8.97 -3.61
N ARG A 84 10.54 8.01 -4.11
CA ARG A 84 11.04 8.05 -5.49
C ARG A 84 9.90 7.93 -6.50
N ALA A 85 8.95 7.02 -6.27
CA ALA A 85 7.76 6.89 -7.13
C ALA A 85 6.94 8.20 -7.15
N MET A 86 6.75 8.83 -5.98
CA MET A 86 6.05 10.12 -5.85
C MET A 86 6.77 11.24 -6.62
N ALA A 87 8.10 11.30 -6.58
CA ALA A 87 8.86 12.30 -7.33
C ALA A 87 8.67 12.15 -8.85
N LEU A 88 8.47 10.93 -9.36
CA LEU A 88 8.23 10.64 -10.78
C LEU A 88 6.76 10.81 -11.20
N ARG A 89 5.81 10.61 -10.27
CA ARG A 89 4.36 10.64 -10.54
C ARG A 89 3.58 11.31 -9.40
N PRO A 90 3.75 12.63 -9.20
CA PRO A 90 3.17 13.35 -8.05
C PRO A 90 1.64 13.43 -8.06
N GLU A 91 1.01 13.23 -9.22
CA GLU A 91 -0.46 13.25 -9.37
C GLU A 91 -1.09 11.85 -9.40
N SER A 92 -0.33 10.79 -9.08
CA SER A 92 -0.87 9.44 -8.98
C SER A 92 -1.47 9.21 -7.60
N GLY A 93 -2.79 9.19 -7.50
CA GLY A 93 -3.51 9.00 -6.23
C GLY A 93 -3.03 7.78 -5.43
N TYR A 94 -2.80 6.64 -6.09
CA TYR A 94 -2.27 5.44 -5.46
C TYR A 94 -0.87 5.61 -4.85
N ILE A 95 0.01 6.38 -5.50
CA ILE A 95 1.36 6.64 -4.98
C ILE A 95 1.28 7.62 -3.80
N VAL A 96 0.42 8.63 -3.91
CA VAL A 96 0.18 9.60 -2.83
C VAL A 96 -0.41 8.91 -1.60
N ASP A 97 -1.41 8.03 -1.78
CA ASP A 97 -1.96 7.18 -0.72
C ASP A 97 -0.87 6.32 -0.06
N SER A 98 -0.08 5.59 -0.87
CA SER A 98 1.01 4.75 -0.36
C SER A 98 2.02 5.56 0.47
N LEU A 99 2.30 6.82 0.10
CA LEU A 99 3.18 7.68 0.90
C LEU A 99 2.56 8.05 2.25
N GLY A 100 1.29 8.45 2.26
CA GLY A 100 0.56 8.68 3.50
C GLY A 100 0.51 7.43 4.39
N TRP A 101 0.25 6.27 3.77
CA TRP A 101 0.14 5.00 4.47
C TRP A 101 1.46 4.54 5.11
N VAL A 102 2.59 4.64 4.40
CA VAL A 102 3.90 4.30 5.00
C VAL A 102 4.27 5.25 6.14
N LEU A 103 3.94 6.53 6.05
CA LEU A 103 4.14 7.49 7.13
C LEU A 103 3.27 7.12 8.35
N PHE A 104 2.02 6.74 8.14
CA PHE A 104 1.15 6.23 9.19
C PHE A 104 1.75 4.99 9.87
N ARG A 105 2.19 3.99 9.11
CA ARG A 105 2.80 2.75 9.64
C ARG A 105 4.13 3.00 10.38
N LEU A 106 4.79 4.12 10.11
CA LEU A 106 5.99 4.58 10.82
C LEU A 106 5.67 5.46 12.06
N GLY A 107 4.38 5.73 12.35
CA GLY A 107 3.97 6.58 13.47
C GLY A 107 4.04 8.09 13.19
N HIS A 108 4.37 8.49 11.95
CA HIS A 108 4.43 9.90 11.53
C HIS A 108 3.04 10.41 11.13
N TYR A 109 2.05 10.28 12.04
CA TYR A 109 0.64 10.50 11.74
C TYR A 109 0.35 11.91 11.23
N THR A 110 0.92 12.95 11.86
CA THR A 110 0.73 14.34 11.44
C THR A 110 1.26 14.60 10.04
N LYS A 111 2.38 13.95 9.66
CA LYS A 111 2.93 14.05 8.30
C LYS A 111 2.12 13.28 7.28
N ALA A 112 1.42 12.22 7.70
CA ALA A 112 0.56 11.43 6.82
C ALA A 112 -0.68 12.22 6.35
N VAL A 113 -1.25 13.09 7.21
CA VAL A 113 -2.51 13.82 6.95
C VAL A 113 -2.53 14.49 5.57
N PRO A 114 -1.61 15.40 5.20
CA PRO A 114 -1.70 16.11 3.93
C PRO A 114 -1.60 15.19 2.71
N HIS A 115 -0.86 14.08 2.83
CA HIS A 115 -0.78 13.08 1.75
C HIS A 115 -2.09 12.31 1.59
N MET A 116 -2.71 11.89 2.70
CA MET A 116 -3.98 11.16 2.65
C MET A 116 -5.13 12.06 2.18
N GLU A 117 -5.17 13.33 2.63
CA GLU A 117 -6.13 14.32 2.11
C GLU A 117 -5.95 14.49 0.59
N ARG A 118 -4.71 14.64 0.11
CA ARG A 118 -4.43 14.75 -1.34
C ARG A 118 -4.78 13.48 -2.10
N ALA A 119 -4.51 12.30 -1.57
CA ALA A 119 -4.90 11.04 -2.18
C ALA A 119 -6.43 10.94 -2.36
N THR A 120 -7.19 11.34 -1.34
CA THR A 120 -8.65 11.36 -1.39
C THR A 120 -9.20 12.39 -2.38
N GLU A 121 -8.53 13.54 -2.58
CA GLU A 121 -8.89 14.48 -3.65
C GLU A 121 -8.69 13.88 -5.04
N LEU A 122 -7.59 13.12 -5.24
CA LEU A 122 -7.26 12.47 -6.52
C LEU A 122 -8.12 11.23 -6.78
N MET A 123 -8.58 10.54 -5.73
CA MET A 123 -9.33 9.29 -5.78
C MET A 123 -10.55 9.33 -4.84
N PRO A 124 -11.51 10.23 -5.09
CA PRO A 124 -12.57 10.53 -4.11
C PRO A 124 -13.56 9.38 -3.87
N VAL A 125 -13.64 8.41 -4.77
CA VAL A 125 -14.57 7.26 -4.68
C VAL A 125 -13.86 5.93 -4.38
N ASP A 126 -12.57 5.96 -4.09
CA ASP A 126 -11.83 4.75 -3.75
C ASP A 126 -12.06 4.41 -2.27
N PRO A 127 -12.60 3.22 -1.94
CA PRO A 127 -12.92 2.85 -0.57
C PRO A 127 -11.68 2.69 0.31
N ILE A 128 -10.57 2.20 -0.24
CA ILE A 128 -9.33 1.98 0.51
C ILE A 128 -8.69 3.31 0.90
N VAL A 129 -8.63 4.25 -0.04
CA VAL A 129 -8.06 5.59 0.21
C VAL A 129 -8.87 6.34 1.26
N ASN A 130 -10.22 6.25 1.22
CA ASN A 130 -11.07 6.85 2.24
C ASN A 130 -10.91 6.16 3.61
N ASP A 131 -10.74 4.83 3.63
CA ASP A 131 -10.48 4.07 4.86
C ASP A 131 -9.14 4.47 5.50
N HIS A 132 -8.07 4.55 4.71
CA HIS A 132 -6.75 4.99 5.16
C HIS A 132 -6.79 6.41 5.72
N LEU A 133 -7.50 7.35 5.06
CA LEU A 133 -7.67 8.71 5.58
C LEU A 133 -8.38 8.71 6.93
N GLY A 134 -9.40 7.85 7.10
CA GLY A 134 -10.09 7.66 8.37
C GLY A 134 -9.12 7.19 9.47
N ASP A 135 -8.27 6.22 9.19
CA ASP A 135 -7.27 5.70 10.14
C ASP A 135 -6.26 6.80 10.54
N VAL A 136 -5.82 7.60 9.57
CA VAL A 136 -4.89 8.73 9.83
C VAL A 136 -5.58 9.83 10.64
N TYR A 137 -6.81 10.22 10.33
CA TYR A 137 -7.55 11.20 11.12
C TYR A 137 -7.76 10.72 12.57
N TRP A 138 -8.10 9.45 12.75
CA TRP A 138 -8.24 8.86 14.09
C TRP A 138 -6.95 8.99 14.89
N SER A 139 -5.80 8.68 14.28
CA SER A 139 -4.50 8.71 14.96
C SER A 139 -4.04 10.10 15.40
N VAL A 140 -4.56 11.17 14.76
CA VAL A 140 -4.30 12.56 15.15
C VAL A 140 -5.42 13.19 15.99
N GLY A 141 -6.39 12.37 16.46
CA GLY A 141 -7.49 12.81 17.33
C GLY A 141 -8.68 13.45 16.63
N ARG A 142 -8.71 13.47 15.29
CA ARG A 142 -9.82 13.99 14.47
C ARG A 142 -10.91 12.92 14.32
N ARG A 143 -11.55 12.55 15.44
CA ARG A 143 -12.45 11.38 15.53
C ARG A 143 -13.67 11.47 14.64
N LEU A 144 -14.34 12.63 14.59
CA LEU A 144 -15.55 12.82 13.74
C LEU A 144 -15.23 12.74 12.27
N GLU A 145 -14.09 13.31 11.85
CA GLU A 145 -13.65 13.21 10.46
C GLU A 145 -13.24 11.78 10.10
N ALA A 146 -12.64 11.02 11.05
CA ALA A 146 -12.34 9.61 10.86
C ALA A 146 -13.63 8.79 10.60
N GLU A 147 -14.63 8.95 11.46
CA GLU A 147 -15.94 8.28 11.31
C GLU A 147 -16.61 8.66 9.99
N PHE A 148 -16.52 9.93 9.58
CA PHE A 148 -17.06 10.38 8.29
C PHE A 148 -16.37 9.66 7.12
N GLN A 149 -15.03 9.55 7.13
CA GLN A 149 -14.30 8.89 6.06
C GLN A 149 -14.55 7.38 6.03
N TRP A 150 -14.66 6.70 7.17
CA TRP A 150 -15.02 5.29 7.23
C TRP A 150 -16.44 5.02 6.71
N ASN A 151 -17.42 5.87 7.06
CA ASN A 151 -18.77 5.77 6.49
C ASN A 151 -18.76 6.01 4.98
N ARG A 152 -17.94 6.96 4.53
CA ARG A 152 -17.78 7.24 3.09
C ARG A 152 -17.13 6.04 2.38
N ALA A 153 -16.09 5.43 2.95
CA ALA A 153 -15.48 4.21 2.42
C ALA A 153 -16.52 3.09 2.24
N LEU A 154 -17.37 2.86 3.23
CA LEU A 154 -18.44 1.86 3.15
C LEU A 154 -19.46 2.18 2.03
N SER A 155 -19.73 3.45 1.74
CA SER A 155 -20.66 3.84 0.68
C SER A 155 -20.15 3.55 -0.73
N PHE A 156 -18.86 3.24 -0.89
CA PHE A 156 -18.21 2.83 -2.14
C PHE A 156 -18.05 1.32 -2.28
N GLU A 157 -18.80 0.55 -1.51
CA GLU A 157 -18.90 -0.91 -1.60
C GLU A 157 -17.52 -1.63 -1.63
N PRO A 158 -16.68 -1.47 -0.57
CA PRO A 158 -15.42 -2.20 -0.46
C PRO A 158 -15.65 -3.71 -0.44
N GLU A 159 -14.58 -4.49 -0.65
CA GLU A 159 -14.65 -5.94 -0.45
C GLU A 159 -15.11 -6.28 0.98
N GLU A 160 -15.81 -7.41 1.16
CA GLU A 160 -16.48 -7.71 2.44
C GLU A 160 -15.51 -7.79 3.64
N LYS A 161 -14.27 -8.18 3.40
CA LYS A 161 -13.24 -8.20 4.43
C LYS A 161 -12.95 -6.78 4.96
N GLU A 162 -12.74 -5.84 4.05
CA GLU A 162 -12.50 -4.43 4.35
C GLU A 162 -13.75 -3.79 4.97
N ALA A 163 -14.92 -4.04 4.40
CA ALA A 163 -16.19 -3.55 4.93
C ALA A 163 -16.40 -3.99 6.39
N THR A 164 -16.12 -5.25 6.70
CA THR A 164 -16.22 -5.79 8.07
C THR A 164 -15.26 -5.06 9.00
N ARG A 165 -14.00 -4.85 8.58
CA ARG A 165 -13.00 -4.14 9.39
C ARG A 165 -13.40 -2.69 9.64
N ILE A 166 -13.93 -1.99 8.61
CA ILE A 166 -14.39 -0.60 8.73
C ILE A 166 -15.59 -0.49 9.71
N ARG A 167 -16.57 -1.41 9.63
CA ARG A 167 -17.70 -1.43 10.59
C ARG A 167 -17.22 -1.61 12.03
N ARG A 168 -16.20 -2.45 12.26
CA ARG A 168 -15.60 -2.61 13.59
C ARG A 168 -14.89 -1.34 14.07
N LYS A 169 -14.22 -0.61 13.17
CA LYS A 169 -13.61 0.68 13.53
C LYS A 169 -14.67 1.71 13.95
N LEU A 170 -15.80 1.75 13.26
CA LEU A 170 -16.93 2.60 13.63
C LEU A 170 -17.57 2.22 14.98
N GLU A 171 -17.60 0.93 15.31
CA GLU A 171 -18.17 0.42 16.56
C GLU A 171 -17.24 0.59 17.76
N LEU A 172 -15.96 0.28 17.61
CA LEU A 172 -15.01 0.11 18.72
C LEU A 172 -13.88 1.17 18.72
N GLY A 173 -13.70 1.87 17.62
CA GLY A 173 -12.52 2.71 17.37
C GLY A 173 -11.34 1.92 16.83
N LEU A 174 -10.43 2.62 16.13
CA LEU A 174 -9.25 2.02 15.51
C LEU A 174 -8.31 1.38 16.54
N ASP A 175 -8.13 2.03 17.71
CA ASP A 175 -7.23 1.53 18.75
C ASP A 175 -7.60 0.10 19.19
N GLN A 176 -8.90 -0.16 19.39
CA GLN A 176 -9.39 -1.47 19.78
C GLN A 176 -9.22 -2.50 18.65
N VAL A 177 -9.53 -2.13 17.42
CA VAL A 177 -9.36 -3.00 16.25
C VAL A 177 -7.89 -3.40 16.08
N LEU A 178 -6.96 -2.45 16.16
CA LEU A 178 -5.53 -2.73 16.10
C LEU A 178 -5.07 -3.66 17.23
N SER A 179 -5.56 -3.46 18.44
CA SER A 179 -5.26 -4.34 19.58
C SER A 179 -5.73 -5.78 19.34
N GLU A 180 -6.91 -5.98 18.78
CA GLU A 180 -7.44 -7.30 18.43
C GLU A 180 -6.66 -7.97 17.29
N GLU A 181 -6.11 -7.18 16.37
CA GLU A 181 -5.23 -7.63 15.28
C GLU A 181 -3.80 -7.91 15.75
N GLY A 182 -3.50 -7.67 17.03
CA GLY A 182 -2.16 -7.85 17.62
C GLY A 182 -1.15 -6.79 17.17
N ALA A 183 -1.63 -5.66 16.63
CA ALA A 183 -0.78 -4.55 16.25
C ALA A 183 -0.32 -3.75 17.48
N ALA A 184 0.82 -3.06 17.35
CA ALA A 184 1.28 -2.13 18.37
C ALA A 184 0.28 -0.97 18.54
N PRO A 185 0.14 -0.43 19.78
CA PRO A 185 -0.67 0.76 20.02
C PRO A 185 -0.23 1.94 19.15
N LEU A 186 -1.19 2.82 18.84
CA LEU A 186 -0.90 4.08 18.14
C LEU A 186 -0.09 5.00 19.06
N GLU A 187 1.21 5.06 18.85
CA GLU A 187 2.10 5.96 19.58
C GLU A 187 2.53 7.11 18.67
N LEU A 188 2.28 8.35 19.12
CA LEU A 188 2.81 9.52 18.43
C LEU A 188 4.34 9.52 18.52
N VAL A 189 4.99 9.21 17.39
CA VAL A 189 6.42 9.52 17.26
C VAL A 189 6.52 11.05 17.32
N LYS A 190 7.16 11.57 18.38
CA LYS A 190 7.48 13.01 18.45
C LYS A 190 8.37 13.31 17.25
N ASP A 191 7.80 13.96 16.26
CA ASP A 191 8.57 14.52 15.16
C ASP A 191 9.59 15.45 15.79
N GLY A 192 10.85 15.01 15.81
CA GLY A 192 11.96 15.86 16.24
C GLY A 192 11.93 17.13 15.39
N GLY A 193 11.84 18.28 16.06
CA GLY A 193 11.81 19.60 15.45
C GLY A 193 13.07 19.88 14.62
#